data_f2edae734cb1d8a263e0e67cc4751f48
#
_entry.id   f2edae734cb1d8a263e0e67cc4751f48
#
_cell.length_a   1.000
_cell.length_b   1.000
_cell.length_c   1.000
_cell.angle_alpha   90.00
_cell.angle_beta   90.00
_cell.angle_gamma   90.00
#
_symmetry.space_group_name_H-M   'P 1'
#
loop_
_entity.id
_entity.type
_entity.pdbx_description
1 polymer ?
#
loop_
_entity_poly.entity_id
_entity_poly.type
_entity_poly.pdbx_seq_one_letter_code
_entity_poly.pdbx_strand_id
1 'polypeptide(L)'
;MYHVRECVRRTNEEINAVRRELISLESKGVLKREQRANRVYYSLSKDYPFYFDLLKIGSKTIGLGQQILENRPKLGKVKFAMFSGKFVRRVKDNPEDVDLIVIGTIVLPELAILVRNEEMRLGTEINYTAMTEEEFKFRKQRNDPFLVGILSRSRVMVIGDEEGLLA
;
A
#
# COMPACT_ATOMS: atom_id res chain seq x y z
N MET A 1 6.45 -7.63 -9.55
CA MET A 1 6.61 -8.60 -10.67
C MET A 1 6.90 -9.96 -10.06
N TYR A 2 6.17 -11.00 -10.46
CA TYR A 2 6.26 -12.34 -9.89
C TYR A 2 6.43 -13.39 -10.97
N HIS A 3 7.28 -14.37 -10.71
CA HIS A 3 7.42 -15.57 -11.52
C HIS A 3 6.27 -16.57 -11.22
N VAL A 4 5.88 -17.39 -12.18
CA VAL A 4 4.76 -18.36 -12.02
C VAL A 4 4.85 -19.20 -10.74
N ARG A 5 6.03 -19.76 -10.42
CA ARG A 5 6.23 -20.57 -9.19
C ARG A 5 6.02 -19.75 -7.92
N GLU A 6 6.33 -18.46 -7.94
CA GLU A 6 6.07 -17.56 -6.82
C GLU A 6 4.57 -17.31 -6.65
N CYS A 7 3.83 -17.16 -7.76
CA CYS A 7 2.37 -17.06 -7.70
C CYS A 7 1.77 -18.35 -7.10
N VAL A 8 2.20 -19.54 -7.56
CA VAL A 8 1.79 -20.82 -6.99
C VAL A 8 2.00 -20.88 -5.48
N ARG A 9 3.21 -20.51 -5.02
CA ARG A 9 3.55 -20.53 -3.59
C ARG A 9 2.68 -19.58 -2.77
N ARG A 10 2.31 -18.40 -3.33
CA ARG A 10 1.50 -17.38 -2.65
C ARG A 10 0.02 -17.68 -2.61
N THR A 11 -0.50 -18.33 -3.66
CA THR A 11 -1.92 -18.68 -3.75
C THR A 11 -2.22 -20.07 -3.18
N ASN A 12 -1.19 -20.89 -3.00
CA ASN A 12 -1.30 -22.31 -2.63
C ASN A 12 -2.20 -23.10 -3.58
N GLU A 13 -2.17 -22.74 -4.86
CA GLU A 13 -2.98 -23.33 -5.92
C GLU A 13 -2.15 -24.22 -6.86
N GLU A 14 -2.81 -25.07 -7.64
CA GLU A 14 -2.19 -25.96 -8.60
C GLU A 14 -1.55 -25.15 -9.75
N ILE A 15 -0.35 -25.58 -10.19
CA ILE A 15 0.48 -24.82 -11.14
C ILE A 15 -0.21 -24.58 -12.49
N ASN A 16 -0.98 -25.54 -13.00
CA ASN A 16 -1.67 -25.39 -14.28
C ASN A 16 -2.88 -24.46 -14.15
N ALA A 17 -3.56 -24.47 -13.00
CA ALA A 17 -4.63 -23.52 -12.69
C ALA A 17 -4.08 -22.10 -12.66
N VAL A 18 -2.97 -21.88 -11.92
CA VAL A 18 -2.29 -20.58 -11.87
C VAL A 18 -1.84 -20.12 -13.26
N ARG A 19 -1.25 -21.00 -14.08
CA ARG A 19 -0.84 -20.63 -15.44
C ARG A 19 -2.00 -20.21 -16.32
N ARG A 20 -3.11 -20.97 -16.31
CA ARG A 20 -4.32 -20.63 -17.08
C ARG A 20 -4.86 -19.26 -16.68
N GLU A 21 -4.93 -18.98 -15.38
CA GLU A 21 -5.42 -17.71 -14.87
C GLU A 21 -4.48 -16.54 -15.23
N LEU A 22 -3.17 -16.71 -15.12
CA LEU A 22 -2.20 -15.67 -15.52
C LEU A 22 -2.30 -15.35 -17.02
N ILE A 23 -2.48 -16.35 -17.90
CA ILE A 23 -2.69 -16.16 -19.33
C ILE A 23 -4.03 -15.46 -19.60
N SER A 24 -5.09 -15.85 -18.89
CA SER A 24 -6.39 -15.20 -18.98
C SER A 24 -6.33 -13.73 -18.58
N LEU A 25 -5.66 -13.40 -17.49
CA LEU A 25 -5.49 -12.02 -17.03
C LEU A 25 -4.60 -11.20 -17.98
N GLU A 26 -3.57 -11.83 -18.58
CA GLU A 26 -2.75 -11.20 -19.62
C GLU A 26 -3.59 -10.87 -20.86
N SER A 27 -4.39 -11.82 -21.35
CA SER A 27 -5.25 -11.61 -22.54
C SER A 27 -6.30 -10.51 -22.34
N LYS A 28 -6.73 -10.27 -21.09
CA LYS A 28 -7.65 -9.18 -20.71
C LYS A 28 -6.93 -7.86 -20.45
N GLY A 29 -5.61 -7.80 -20.61
CA GLY A 29 -4.80 -6.61 -20.37
C GLY A 29 -4.58 -6.25 -18.90
N VAL A 30 -5.05 -7.08 -17.96
CA VAL A 30 -4.87 -6.86 -16.52
C VAL A 30 -3.41 -7.03 -16.13
N LEU A 31 -2.76 -8.05 -16.67
CA LEU A 31 -1.36 -8.36 -16.43
C LEU A 31 -0.51 -8.10 -17.67
N LYS A 32 0.71 -7.67 -17.45
CA LYS A 32 1.77 -7.61 -18.44
C LYS A 32 2.74 -8.76 -18.20
N ARG A 33 3.03 -9.50 -19.28
CA ARG A 33 4.00 -10.57 -19.30
C ARG A 33 5.36 -10.06 -19.73
N GLU A 34 6.41 -10.49 -19.06
CA GLU A 34 7.80 -10.18 -19.42
C GLU A 34 8.64 -11.45 -19.33
N GLN A 35 9.36 -11.75 -20.42
CA GLN A 35 10.32 -12.85 -20.41
C GLN A 35 11.70 -12.32 -20.05
N ARG A 36 12.32 -12.90 -19.01
CA ARG A 36 13.68 -12.61 -18.61
C ARG A 36 14.47 -13.93 -18.55
N ALA A 37 15.46 -14.06 -19.43
CA ALA A 37 16.15 -15.31 -19.63
C ALA A 37 15.16 -16.49 -19.83
N ASN A 38 15.27 -17.56 -19.05
CA ASN A 38 14.42 -18.74 -19.13
C ASN A 38 13.16 -18.68 -18.23
N ARG A 39 12.79 -17.48 -17.77
CA ARG A 39 11.64 -17.32 -16.83
C ARG A 39 10.65 -16.29 -17.34
N VAL A 40 9.38 -16.54 -17.07
CA VAL A 40 8.29 -15.65 -17.38
C VAL A 40 7.81 -14.99 -16.07
N TYR A 41 7.72 -13.67 -16.11
CA TYR A 41 7.24 -12.84 -15.02
C TYR A 41 5.96 -12.13 -15.40
N TYR A 42 5.11 -11.91 -14.41
CA TYR A 42 3.86 -11.18 -14.54
C TYR A 42 3.84 -10.01 -13.57
N SER A 43 3.31 -8.89 -14.02
CA SER A 43 3.06 -7.70 -13.21
C SER A 43 1.73 -7.08 -13.61
N LEU A 44 1.11 -6.33 -12.69
CA LEU A 44 -0.08 -5.55 -13.01
C LEU A 44 0.26 -4.55 -14.13
N SER A 45 -0.57 -4.50 -15.16
CA SER A 45 -0.39 -3.59 -16.30
C SER A 45 -0.73 -2.16 -15.86
N LYS A 46 0.20 -1.22 -16.09
CA LYS A 46 -0.04 0.20 -15.79
C LYS A 46 -1.05 0.83 -16.74
N ASP A 47 -1.23 0.24 -17.91
CA ASP A 47 -2.15 0.68 -18.96
C ASP A 47 -3.56 0.12 -18.78
N TYR A 48 -3.76 -0.77 -17.77
CA TYR A 48 -5.07 -1.31 -17.47
C TYR A 48 -5.98 -0.23 -16.85
N PRO A 49 -7.20 0.00 -17.37
CA PRO A 49 -8.06 1.10 -16.92
C PRO A 49 -8.30 1.14 -15.40
N PHE A 50 -8.39 -0.01 -14.75
CA PHE A 50 -8.61 -0.14 -13.30
C PHE A 50 -7.31 -0.36 -12.50
N TYR A 51 -6.15 0.00 -13.07
CA TYR A 51 -4.85 -0.17 -12.41
C TYR A 51 -4.82 0.42 -10.99
N PHE A 52 -5.25 1.68 -10.86
CA PHE A 52 -5.25 2.37 -9.56
C PHE A 52 -6.30 1.81 -8.60
N ASP A 53 -7.44 1.35 -9.10
CA ASP A 53 -8.48 0.74 -8.27
C ASP A 53 -8.02 -0.62 -7.73
N LEU A 54 -7.35 -1.43 -8.54
CA LEU A 54 -6.73 -2.68 -8.09
C LEU A 54 -5.63 -2.43 -7.05
N LEU A 55 -4.83 -1.36 -7.20
CA LEU A 55 -3.86 -0.98 -6.18
C LEU A 55 -4.54 -0.57 -4.87
N LYS A 56 -5.64 0.18 -4.92
CA LYS A 56 -6.44 0.55 -3.74
C LYS A 56 -7.02 -0.67 -3.04
N ILE A 57 -7.61 -1.58 -3.80
CA ILE A 57 -8.15 -2.85 -3.27
C ILE A 57 -7.02 -3.66 -2.63
N GLY A 58 -5.95 -3.92 -3.36
CA GLY A 58 -4.81 -4.70 -2.88
C GLY A 58 -4.18 -4.12 -1.63
N SER A 59 -4.06 -2.79 -1.53
CA SER A 59 -3.48 -2.15 -0.34
C SER A 59 -4.35 -2.27 0.93
N LYS A 60 -5.64 -2.58 0.79
CA LYS A 60 -6.57 -2.80 1.91
C LYS A 60 -6.79 -4.27 2.25
N THR A 61 -6.54 -5.17 1.31
CA THR A 61 -6.82 -6.61 1.45
C THR A 61 -5.58 -7.44 1.70
N ILE A 62 -4.38 -6.87 1.58
CA ILE A 62 -3.11 -7.59 1.71
C ILE A 62 -2.12 -6.74 2.52
N GLY A 63 -1.36 -7.41 3.42
CA GLY A 63 -0.24 -6.79 4.13
C GLY A 63 -0.64 -5.74 5.15
N LEU A 64 0.16 -4.67 5.27
CA LEU A 64 -0.01 -3.67 6.33
C LEU A 64 -1.39 -3.01 6.34
N GLY A 65 -1.98 -2.73 5.17
CA GLY A 65 -3.31 -2.10 5.13
C GLY A 65 -4.42 -3.02 5.66
N GLN A 66 -4.38 -4.31 5.31
CA GLN A 66 -5.26 -5.31 5.90
C GLN A 66 -5.07 -5.38 7.43
N GLN A 67 -3.83 -5.46 7.89
CA GLN A 67 -3.52 -5.53 9.32
C GLN A 67 -4.01 -4.29 10.08
N ILE A 68 -3.89 -3.09 9.51
CA ILE A 68 -4.43 -1.85 10.08
C ILE A 68 -5.95 -1.93 10.21
N LEU A 69 -6.65 -2.42 9.19
CA LEU A 69 -8.11 -2.55 9.22
C LEU A 69 -8.59 -3.59 10.23
N GLU A 70 -7.95 -4.76 10.29
CA GLU A 70 -8.29 -5.85 11.20
C GLU A 70 -7.98 -5.50 12.67
N ASN A 71 -6.90 -4.76 12.93
CA ASN A 71 -6.50 -4.35 14.27
C ASN A 71 -6.96 -2.93 14.64
N ARG A 72 -7.85 -2.32 13.87
CA ARG A 72 -8.34 -0.95 14.11
C ARG A 72 -8.76 -0.69 15.56
N PRO A 73 -9.49 -1.60 16.27
CA PRO A 73 -9.87 -1.40 17.65
C PRO A 73 -8.68 -1.27 18.61
N LYS A 74 -7.54 -1.93 18.32
CA LYS A 74 -6.32 -1.89 19.14
C LYS A 74 -5.47 -0.65 18.85
N LEU A 75 -5.59 -0.10 17.66
CA LEU A 75 -4.84 1.09 17.24
C LEU A 75 -5.33 2.40 17.87
N GLY A 76 -6.46 2.38 18.59
CA GLY A 76 -7.07 3.56 19.18
C GLY A 76 -8.08 4.23 18.23
N LYS A 77 -8.23 5.56 18.33
CA LYS A 77 -9.16 6.32 17.50
C LYS A 77 -8.47 6.81 16.23
N VAL A 78 -8.32 5.93 15.24
CA VAL A 78 -7.75 6.29 13.93
C VAL A 78 -8.82 6.99 13.12
N LYS A 79 -8.58 8.24 12.75
CA LYS A 79 -9.45 9.03 11.85
C LYS A 79 -9.06 8.83 10.40
N PHE A 80 -7.77 8.97 10.10
CA PHE A 80 -7.23 8.74 8.77
C PHE A 80 -5.99 7.84 8.83
N ALA A 81 -5.88 6.95 7.88
CA ALA A 81 -4.66 6.21 7.58
C ALA A 81 -4.49 6.15 6.07
N MET A 82 -3.32 6.53 5.57
CA MET A 82 -3.05 6.54 4.13
C MET A 82 -1.63 6.10 3.82
N PHE A 83 -1.48 5.38 2.73
CA PHE A 83 -0.19 5.07 2.13
C PHE A 83 0.18 6.09 1.08
N SER A 84 1.48 6.36 0.94
CA SER A 84 1.98 7.08 -0.23
C SER A 84 1.76 6.25 -1.50
N GLY A 85 1.52 6.91 -2.62
CA GLY A 85 1.37 6.21 -3.89
C GLY A 85 2.66 5.49 -4.32
N LYS A 86 3.84 5.96 -3.89
CA LYS A 86 5.11 5.27 -4.11
C LYS A 86 5.17 3.93 -3.37
N PHE A 87 4.81 3.92 -2.10
CA PHE A 87 4.75 2.69 -1.30
C PHE A 87 3.84 1.64 -1.92
N VAL A 88 2.62 2.04 -2.32
CA VAL A 88 1.65 1.11 -2.94
C VAL A 88 2.18 0.55 -4.27
N ARG A 89 2.86 1.36 -5.07
CA ARG A 89 3.49 0.93 -6.33
C ARG A 89 4.83 0.22 -6.17
N ARG A 90 5.33 0.08 -4.93
CA ARG A 90 6.65 -0.50 -4.65
C ARG A 90 7.79 0.25 -5.34
N VAL A 91 7.73 1.56 -5.36
CA VAL A 91 8.77 2.46 -5.87
C VAL A 91 9.41 3.15 -4.68
N LYS A 92 10.70 2.97 -4.48
CA LYS A 92 11.46 3.62 -3.40
C LYS A 92 12.60 4.42 -4.05
N ASP A 93 12.34 5.71 -4.30
CA ASP A 93 13.33 6.60 -4.92
C ASP A 93 14.17 7.32 -3.86
N ASN A 94 13.58 7.61 -2.69
CA ASN A 94 14.23 8.25 -1.57
C ASN A 94 13.98 7.44 -0.28
N PRO A 95 15.03 7.08 0.47
CA PRO A 95 14.89 6.37 1.74
C PRO A 95 14.06 7.13 2.78
N GLU A 96 14.03 8.46 2.72
CA GLU A 96 13.32 9.33 3.67
C GLU A 96 11.85 9.61 3.29
N ASP A 97 11.39 9.13 2.14
CA ASP A 97 9.97 9.30 1.76
C ASP A 97 9.07 8.61 2.78
N VAL A 98 8.03 9.33 3.23
CA VAL A 98 7.03 8.78 4.15
C VAL A 98 6.13 7.81 3.38
N ASP A 99 6.04 6.58 3.89
CA ASP A 99 5.27 5.49 3.30
C ASP A 99 3.85 5.40 3.85
N LEU A 100 3.68 5.68 5.17
CA LEU A 100 2.41 5.61 5.88
C LEU A 100 2.22 6.83 6.77
N ILE A 101 1.02 7.42 6.74
CA ILE A 101 0.59 8.41 7.72
C ILE A 101 -0.66 7.92 8.42
N VAL A 102 -0.67 8.09 9.75
CA VAL A 102 -1.83 7.77 10.59
C VAL A 102 -2.18 9.00 11.43
N ILE A 103 -3.44 9.42 11.36
CA ILE A 103 -3.96 10.62 12.04
C ILE A 103 -5.07 10.22 13.00
N GLY A 104 -4.94 10.64 14.25
CA GLY A 104 -5.89 10.38 15.32
C GLY A 104 -5.22 10.19 16.67
N THR A 105 -5.94 9.63 17.64
CA THR A 105 -5.38 9.22 18.93
C THR A 105 -4.86 7.79 18.85
N ILE A 106 -3.58 7.64 18.52
CA ILE A 106 -2.99 6.36 18.10
C ILE A 106 -2.25 5.69 19.26
N VAL A 107 -2.45 4.38 19.42
CA VAL A 107 -1.66 3.52 20.31
C VAL A 107 -0.38 3.14 19.56
N LEU A 108 0.67 3.97 19.69
CA LEU A 108 1.92 3.83 18.94
C LEU A 108 2.58 2.46 19.04
N PRO A 109 2.64 1.78 20.22
CA PRO A 109 3.23 0.45 20.28
C PRO A 109 2.53 -0.57 19.39
N GLU A 110 1.20 -0.53 19.31
CA GLU A 110 0.42 -1.43 18.45
C GLU A 110 0.69 -1.17 16.96
N LEU A 111 0.74 0.10 16.56
CA LEU A 111 1.10 0.47 15.20
C LEU A 111 2.51 0.02 14.84
N ALA A 112 3.47 0.19 15.74
CA ALA A 112 4.86 -0.22 15.53
C ALA A 112 4.99 -1.74 15.32
N ILE A 113 4.20 -2.55 16.05
CA ILE A 113 4.17 -4.01 15.86
C ILE A 113 3.69 -4.36 14.44
N LEU A 114 2.62 -3.73 13.96
CA LEU A 114 2.09 -3.99 12.61
C LEU A 114 3.10 -3.59 11.52
N VAL A 115 3.72 -2.44 11.67
CA VAL A 115 4.76 -1.96 10.74
C VAL A 115 5.93 -2.93 10.71
N ARG A 116 6.46 -3.32 11.87
CA ARG A 116 7.60 -4.25 11.98
C ARG A 116 7.32 -5.62 11.33
N ASN A 117 6.11 -6.15 11.53
CA ASN A 117 5.70 -7.40 10.90
C ASN A 117 5.71 -7.28 9.36
N GLU A 118 5.26 -6.15 8.84
CA GLU A 118 5.27 -5.91 7.40
C GLU A 118 6.68 -5.69 6.87
N GLU A 119 7.55 -4.98 7.59
CA GLU A 119 8.97 -4.81 7.26
C GLU A 119 9.69 -6.17 7.14
N MET A 120 9.47 -7.06 8.11
CA MET A 120 10.01 -8.43 8.05
C MET A 120 9.51 -9.20 6.83
N ARG A 121 8.22 -9.04 6.47
CA ARG A 121 7.62 -9.69 5.30
C ARG A 121 8.16 -9.15 3.98
N LEU A 122 8.46 -7.85 3.93
CA LEU A 122 8.93 -7.17 2.73
C LEU A 122 10.45 -7.18 2.57
N GLY A 123 11.18 -7.32 3.67
CA GLY A 123 12.64 -7.18 3.72
C GLY A 123 13.11 -5.74 3.50
N THR A 124 12.28 -4.74 3.84
CA THR A 124 12.59 -3.31 3.68
C THR A 124 11.91 -2.51 4.77
N GLU A 125 12.54 -1.42 5.20
CA GLU A 125 12.01 -0.47 6.16
C GLU A 125 10.79 0.30 5.61
N ILE A 126 9.88 0.65 6.50
CA ILE A 126 8.68 1.44 6.22
C ILE A 126 8.73 2.72 7.06
N ASN A 127 8.85 3.85 6.41
CA ASN A 127 8.83 5.15 7.07
C ASN A 127 7.39 5.57 7.35
N TYR A 128 7.05 5.67 8.62
CA TYR A 128 5.71 6.11 9.00
C TYR A 128 5.73 7.28 9.96
N THR A 129 4.67 8.07 9.93
CA THR A 129 4.41 9.13 10.89
C THR A 129 3.01 9.01 11.44
N ALA A 130 2.87 9.28 12.74
CA ALA A 130 1.58 9.37 13.41
C ALA A 130 1.47 10.76 14.07
N MET A 131 0.29 11.38 13.96
CA MET A 131 0.01 12.68 14.54
C MET A 131 -1.43 12.76 15.02
N THR A 132 -1.70 13.65 15.99
CA THR A 132 -3.07 13.91 16.43
C THR A 132 -3.86 14.70 15.38
N GLU A 133 -5.19 14.73 15.52
CA GLU A 133 -6.03 15.57 14.65
C GLU A 133 -5.72 17.06 14.83
N GLU A 134 -5.42 17.49 16.06
CA GLU A 134 -5.07 18.86 16.38
C GLU A 134 -3.74 19.25 15.71
N GLU A 135 -2.74 18.39 15.81
CA GLU A 135 -1.45 18.59 15.15
C GLU A 135 -1.60 18.64 13.63
N PHE A 136 -2.37 17.73 13.06
CA PHE A 136 -2.64 17.70 11.62
C PHE A 136 -3.30 19.01 11.16
N LYS A 137 -4.35 19.47 11.85
CA LYS A 137 -5.05 20.72 11.54
C LYS A 137 -4.12 21.92 11.66
N PHE A 138 -3.35 21.98 12.74
CA PHE A 138 -2.39 23.06 12.98
C PHE A 138 -1.33 23.16 11.89
N ARG A 139 -0.73 22.04 11.52
CA ARG A 139 0.25 21.98 10.43
C ARG A 139 -0.36 22.34 9.08
N LYS A 140 -1.58 21.85 8.80
CA LYS A 140 -2.32 22.17 7.58
C LYS A 140 -2.60 23.66 7.43
N GLN A 141 -3.10 24.31 8.50
CA GLN A 141 -3.37 25.75 8.51
C GLN A 141 -2.12 26.61 8.30
N ARG A 142 -0.97 26.14 8.73
CA ARG A 142 0.32 26.84 8.57
C ARG A 142 1.04 26.50 7.26
N ASN A 143 0.44 25.70 6.38
CA ASN A 143 1.08 25.20 5.17
C ASN A 143 2.46 24.58 5.47
N ASP A 144 2.53 23.77 6.53
CA ASP A 144 3.77 23.11 6.94
C ASP A 144 4.38 22.35 5.73
N PRO A 145 5.64 22.62 5.35
CA PRO A 145 6.25 22.07 4.14
C PRO A 145 6.26 20.53 4.11
N PHE A 146 6.42 19.89 5.25
CA PHE A 146 6.38 18.43 5.37
C PHE A 146 4.99 17.90 4.98
N LEU A 147 3.94 18.47 5.59
CA LEU A 147 2.57 18.03 5.32
C LEU A 147 2.13 18.38 3.90
N VAL A 148 2.45 19.57 3.40
CA VAL A 148 2.19 19.98 2.02
C VAL A 148 2.86 19.03 1.04
N GLY A 149 4.13 18.68 1.28
CA GLY A 149 4.89 17.74 0.46
C GLY A 149 4.24 16.35 0.38
N ILE A 150 3.60 15.88 1.45
CA ILE A 150 2.88 14.62 1.48
C ILE A 150 1.52 14.74 0.79
N LEU A 151 0.74 15.77 1.13
CA LEU A 151 -0.60 15.97 0.61
C LEU A 151 -0.63 16.35 -0.88
N SER A 152 0.47 16.85 -1.45
CA SER A 152 0.58 17.13 -2.89
C SER A 152 0.83 15.89 -3.75
N ARG A 153 1.20 14.75 -3.12
CA ARG A 153 1.54 13.51 -3.83
C ARG A 153 0.35 12.56 -3.91
N SER A 154 0.43 11.59 -4.84
CA SER A 154 -0.54 10.49 -4.91
C SER A 154 -0.53 9.65 -3.64
N ARG A 155 -1.70 9.21 -3.20
CA ARG A 155 -1.91 8.42 -1.98
C ARG A 155 -3.04 7.42 -2.14
N VAL A 156 -3.13 6.49 -1.21
CA VAL A 156 -4.22 5.54 -1.09
C VAL A 156 -4.73 5.56 0.35
N MET A 157 -5.99 5.95 0.53
CA MET A 157 -6.64 5.94 1.83
C MET A 157 -6.93 4.50 2.27
N VAL A 158 -6.48 4.15 3.48
CA VAL A 158 -6.80 2.88 4.15
C VAL A 158 -8.00 3.09 5.08
N ILE A 159 -7.96 4.14 5.90
CA ILE A 159 -9.05 4.57 6.79
C ILE A 159 -9.38 6.03 6.47
N GLY A 160 -10.66 6.36 6.48
CA GLY A 160 -11.16 7.67 6.09
C GLY A 160 -11.22 7.85 4.58
N ASP A 161 -11.53 9.05 4.14
CA ASP A 161 -11.65 9.43 2.73
C ASP A 161 -10.85 10.70 2.44
N GLU A 162 -10.65 10.99 1.16
CA GLU A 162 -9.87 12.15 0.74
C GLU A 162 -10.59 13.48 0.99
N GLU A 163 -11.92 13.50 0.89
CA GLU A 163 -12.71 14.70 1.11
C GLU A 163 -12.55 15.18 2.55
N GLY A 164 -12.77 14.29 3.53
CA GLY A 164 -12.58 14.59 4.94
C GLY A 164 -11.13 14.91 5.33
N LEU A 165 -10.14 14.34 4.62
CA LEU A 165 -8.73 14.65 4.84
C LEU A 165 -8.38 16.06 4.36
N LEU A 166 -8.96 16.48 3.22
CA LEU A 166 -8.64 17.74 2.56
C LEU A 166 -9.57 18.91 2.99
N ALA A 167 -10.70 18.62 3.61
CA ALA A 167 -11.62 19.61 4.20
C ALA A 167 -10.98 20.41 5.40
#